data_6f582b371dddf43b194adc1766122619
#
_entry.id   6f582b371dddf43b194adc1766122619
#
_cell.length_a   1.000
_cell.length_b   1.000
_cell.length_c   1.000
_cell.angle_alpha   90.00
_cell.angle_beta   90.00
_cell.angle_gamma   90.00
#
_symmetry.space_group_name_H-M   'P 1'
#
loop_
_entity.id
_entity.type
_entity.pdbx_description
1 polymer ?
#
loop_
_entity_poly.entity_id
_entity_poly.type
_entity_poly.pdbx_seq_one_letter_code
_entity_poly.pdbx_strand_id
1 'polypeptide(L)'
;HPEDYLDALKKVIPELLKNTGVERSQIVGIGTDFTSSTMLSVLENGTPLCFLPEYKNNPFAYAILWKHHASQKAADRINLIAKKTNQPWLDNFGGKISSEWGIPKLLQIYQENREIYDRMSVWIEAADWIVWMLTGIESHSYSTMEFKTIWDQQTGFPTKDFFRKVEAGFEEKVIDKLGKNFLPVAAKAGGLTAKMAEMTGLSEGTPVSTGMVDAYASLPAVGIDQPGKMLLIVGTSVCEILVEQEGRNIPGLCGKAKDGILPGFFAHEGAQSAGGDILAWFVNHCCSEEYVRESRQRKVSRHQILTEKAEKMEPGESGLIALDWWNGNNCILDDMYLSGCILGMTLSTRSEDIYRALMESIAFGTRVNVEQFVKYGVRINEVLASGGICKKNPLMMQIYADVLNIPISVSKVSQGPALGSAMFGTVAAGKDGGGYNTIFEAVINMKAPIEKVYYPIPQHVQIYNCLYEEYRKLHDYFGLGSNRVMYHLHDMKEKVRR
;
A
#
# COMPACT_ATOMS: atom_id res chain seq x y z
N HIS A 1 -18.22 7.74 -1.04
CA HIS A 1 -18.68 8.89 -1.85
C HIS A 1 -17.65 10.02 -1.78
N PRO A 2 -17.24 10.67 -2.93
CA PRO A 2 -16.18 11.70 -2.89
C PRO A 2 -16.51 12.91 -2.00
N GLU A 3 -17.77 13.21 -1.77
CA GLU A 3 -18.19 14.28 -0.86
C GLU A 3 -17.75 14.01 0.59
N ASP A 4 -17.70 12.73 1.01
CA ASP A 4 -17.25 12.34 2.34
C ASP A 4 -15.81 12.79 2.60
N TYR A 5 -14.97 12.82 1.55
CA TYR A 5 -13.57 13.30 1.65
C TYR A 5 -13.51 14.81 1.90
N LEU A 6 -14.37 15.59 1.21
CA LEU A 6 -14.48 17.04 1.43
C LEU A 6 -15.08 17.35 2.79
N ASP A 7 -16.09 16.59 3.20
CA ASP A 7 -16.71 16.73 4.54
C ASP A 7 -15.72 16.41 5.67
N ALA A 8 -14.81 15.44 5.46
CA ALA A 8 -13.75 15.18 6.41
C ALA A 8 -12.83 16.39 6.58
N LEU A 9 -12.37 17.02 5.49
CA LEU A 9 -11.56 18.24 5.56
C LEU A 9 -12.29 19.38 6.27
N LYS A 10 -13.56 19.59 5.93
CA LYS A 10 -14.41 20.62 6.52
C LYS A 10 -14.62 20.47 8.04
N LYS A 11 -14.59 19.24 8.53
CA LYS A 11 -14.78 18.95 9.97
C LYS A 11 -13.46 18.93 10.73
N VAL A 12 -12.47 18.18 10.19
CA VAL A 12 -11.24 17.88 10.92
C VAL A 12 -10.34 19.09 11.04
N ILE A 13 -10.19 19.89 9.99
CA ILE A 13 -9.22 21.00 10.00
C ILE A 13 -9.65 22.11 10.96
N PRO A 14 -10.91 22.65 10.93
CA PRO A 14 -11.35 23.64 11.91
C PRO A 14 -11.30 23.12 13.34
N GLU A 15 -11.65 21.85 13.57
CA GLU A 15 -11.58 21.24 14.90
C GLU A 15 -10.12 21.13 15.39
N LEU A 16 -9.20 20.78 14.51
CA LEU A 16 -7.77 20.73 14.82
C LEU A 16 -7.23 22.10 15.21
N LEU A 17 -7.52 23.15 14.43
CA LEU A 17 -7.11 24.53 14.75
C LEU A 17 -7.65 24.96 16.10
N LYS A 18 -8.94 24.69 16.36
CA LYS A 18 -9.59 25.01 17.65
C LYS A 18 -8.94 24.27 18.83
N ASN A 19 -8.67 22.97 18.67
CA ASN A 19 -8.17 22.13 19.77
C ASN A 19 -6.69 22.39 20.08
N THR A 20 -5.91 22.81 19.08
CA THR A 20 -4.48 23.10 19.25
C THR A 20 -4.20 24.56 19.58
N GLY A 21 -5.13 25.47 19.31
CA GLY A 21 -4.92 26.91 19.43
C GLY A 21 -3.94 27.48 18.39
N VAL A 22 -3.62 26.71 17.34
CA VAL A 22 -2.75 27.16 16.25
C VAL A 22 -3.52 28.15 15.36
N GLU A 23 -2.93 29.32 15.15
CA GLU A 23 -3.51 30.32 14.26
C GLU A 23 -3.31 29.91 12.79
N ARG A 24 -4.31 30.21 11.95
CA ARG A 24 -4.27 29.87 10.51
C ARG A 24 -3.04 30.46 9.79
N SER A 25 -2.52 31.59 10.26
CA SER A 25 -1.33 32.26 9.74
C SER A 25 -0.02 31.51 10.03
N GLN A 26 -0.03 30.56 10.97
CA GLN A 26 1.11 29.71 11.31
C GLN A 26 1.17 28.46 10.42
N ILE A 27 0.13 28.18 9.65
CA ILE A 27 0.11 27.05 8.72
C ILE A 27 0.83 27.44 7.44
N VAL A 28 2.01 26.90 7.23
CA VAL A 28 2.90 27.26 6.11
C VAL A 28 2.58 26.51 4.81
N GLY A 29 2.01 25.30 4.90
CA GLY A 29 1.73 24.47 3.73
C GLY A 29 0.79 23.31 4.07
N ILE A 30 0.23 22.72 3.02
CA ILE A 30 -0.69 21.58 3.08
C ILE A 30 -0.09 20.43 2.27
N GLY A 31 0.00 19.25 2.86
CA GLY A 31 0.25 17.99 2.17
C GLY A 31 -0.89 17.03 2.42
N THR A 32 -1.20 16.22 1.42
CA THR A 32 -2.28 15.23 1.47
C THR A 32 -1.77 13.86 1.09
N ASP A 33 -2.32 12.84 1.70
CA ASP A 33 -2.15 11.45 1.29
C ASP A 33 -3.50 10.76 1.11
N PHE A 34 -3.47 9.68 0.35
CA PHE A 34 -4.65 8.88 0.08
C PHE A 34 -4.27 7.41 -0.18
N THR A 35 -5.26 6.52 -0.04
CA THR A 35 -5.08 5.13 -0.45
C THR A 35 -4.78 5.02 -1.94
N SER A 36 -3.74 4.28 -2.30
CA SER A 36 -3.31 4.06 -3.69
C SER A 36 -4.43 3.51 -4.56
N SER A 37 -4.47 3.89 -5.82
CA SER A 37 -5.44 3.35 -6.80
C SER A 37 -6.91 3.50 -6.42
N THR A 38 -7.26 4.46 -5.59
CA THR A 38 -8.65 4.88 -5.41
C THR A 38 -9.00 5.88 -6.49
N MET A 39 -9.76 5.42 -7.48
CA MET A 39 -9.96 6.12 -8.75
C MET A 39 -11.33 6.77 -8.84
N LEU A 40 -11.39 7.92 -9.50
CA LEU A 40 -12.61 8.71 -9.73
C LEU A 40 -12.84 9.01 -11.20
N SER A 41 -14.10 8.88 -11.65
CA SER A 41 -14.59 9.39 -12.93
C SER A 41 -15.05 10.81 -12.75
N VAL A 42 -14.38 11.80 -13.35
CA VAL A 42 -14.73 13.21 -13.17
C VAL A 42 -14.94 13.94 -14.51
N LEU A 43 -15.66 15.07 -14.47
CA LEU A 43 -15.79 16.01 -15.57
C LEU A 43 -14.52 16.87 -15.71
N GLU A 44 -14.44 17.66 -16.77
CA GLU A 44 -13.33 18.58 -17.06
C GLU A 44 -13.05 19.60 -15.93
N ASN A 45 -14.06 19.93 -15.13
CA ASN A 45 -13.95 20.82 -13.98
C ASN A 45 -13.69 20.09 -12.65
N GLY A 46 -13.39 18.79 -12.68
CA GLY A 46 -13.12 17.98 -11.51
C GLY A 46 -14.36 17.45 -10.76
N THR A 47 -15.58 17.74 -11.25
CA THR A 47 -16.81 17.25 -10.61
C THR A 47 -16.96 15.74 -10.80
N PRO A 48 -17.01 14.92 -9.72
CA PRO A 48 -17.26 13.49 -9.81
C PRO A 48 -18.61 13.17 -10.46
N LEU A 49 -18.66 12.15 -11.31
CA LEU A 49 -19.91 11.82 -12.01
C LEU A 49 -21.04 11.41 -11.07
N CYS A 50 -20.75 10.80 -9.93
CA CYS A 50 -21.76 10.46 -8.92
C CYS A 50 -22.46 11.68 -8.29
N PHE A 51 -21.95 12.92 -8.49
CA PHE A 51 -22.62 14.14 -8.05
C PHE A 51 -23.75 14.56 -9.01
N LEU A 52 -23.78 14.01 -10.21
CA LEU A 52 -24.82 14.29 -11.18
C LEU A 52 -26.05 13.41 -10.88
N PRO A 53 -27.26 14.00 -10.84
CA PRO A 53 -28.49 13.26 -10.49
C PRO A 53 -28.72 12.00 -11.31
N GLU A 54 -28.38 12.03 -12.61
CA GLU A 54 -28.53 10.90 -13.53
C GLU A 54 -27.63 9.71 -13.19
N TYR A 55 -26.48 9.93 -12.50
CA TYR A 55 -25.50 8.87 -12.17
C TYR A 55 -25.46 8.48 -10.70
N LYS A 56 -26.30 9.07 -9.85
CA LYS A 56 -26.30 8.81 -8.39
C LYS A 56 -26.52 7.33 -8.01
N ASN A 57 -27.14 6.54 -8.89
CA ASN A 57 -27.37 5.10 -8.66
C ASN A 57 -26.43 4.21 -9.50
N ASN A 58 -25.49 4.79 -10.25
CA ASN A 58 -24.56 4.02 -11.06
C ASN A 58 -23.26 3.76 -10.26
N PRO A 59 -22.94 2.51 -9.88
CA PRO A 59 -21.77 2.20 -9.06
C PRO A 59 -20.43 2.59 -9.73
N PHE A 60 -20.35 2.61 -11.07
CA PHE A 60 -19.15 3.04 -11.80
C PHE A 60 -18.91 4.55 -11.79
N ALA A 61 -19.86 5.35 -11.33
CA ALA A 61 -19.70 6.79 -11.15
C ALA A 61 -19.06 7.18 -9.81
N TYR A 62 -18.98 6.23 -8.87
CA TYR A 62 -18.42 6.43 -7.52
C TYR A 62 -16.91 6.16 -7.49
N ALA A 63 -16.28 6.47 -6.35
CA ALA A 63 -14.89 6.10 -6.12
C ALA A 63 -14.72 4.58 -6.16
N ILE A 64 -13.84 4.10 -7.03
CA ILE A 64 -13.47 2.69 -7.13
C ILE A 64 -12.23 2.48 -6.26
N LEU A 65 -12.43 1.80 -5.11
CA LEU A 65 -11.39 1.65 -4.08
C LEU A 65 -10.20 0.80 -4.54
N TRP A 66 -9.06 0.98 -3.86
CA TRP A 66 -7.83 0.23 -4.09
C TRP A 66 -8.04 -1.30 -4.11
N LYS A 67 -8.81 -1.85 -3.19
CA LYS A 67 -9.09 -3.30 -3.05
C LYS A 67 -10.16 -3.84 -4.03
N HIS A 68 -10.41 -3.17 -5.16
CA HIS A 68 -11.37 -3.60 -6.16
C HIS A 68 -10.75 -4.64 -7.09
N HIS A 69 -11.24 -5.89 -7.03
CA HIS A 69 -10.73 -7.01 -7.82
C HIS A 69 -11.60 -7.38 -9.03
N ALA A 70 -12.78 -6.76 -9.21
CA ALA A 70 -13.69 -7.10 -10.30
C ALA A 70 -13.09 -6.82 -11.71
N SER A 71 -12.06 -5.96 -11.80
CA SER A 71 -11.30 -5.69 -13.02
C SER A 71 -10.25 -6.77 -13.38
N GLN A 72 -10.29 -7.96 -12.74
CA GLN A 72 -9.30 -9.02 -12.99
C GLN A 72 -9.22 -9.46 -14.46
N LYS A 73 -10.36 -9.62 -15.13
CA LYS A 73 -10.39 -9.97 -16.57
C LYS A 73 -9.70 -8.92 -17.44
N ALA A 74 -9.87 -7.64 -17.11
CA ALA A 74 -9.21 -6.55 -17.78
C ALA A 74 -7.69 -6.57 -17.55
N ALA A 75 -7.25 -6.79 -16.30
CA ALA A 75 -5.84 -6.96 -15.97
C ALA A 75 -5.20 -8.14 -16.72
N ASP A 76 -5.85 -9.30 -16.72
CA ASP A 76 -5.39 -10.50 -17.43
C ASP A 76 -5.24 -10.25 -18.93
N ARG A 77 -6.19 -9.52 -19.51
CA ARG A 77 -6.13 -9.12 -20.93
C ARG A 77 -4.96 -8.20 -21.23
N ILE A 78 -4.74 -7.17 -20.40
CA ILE A 78 -3.60 -6.26 -20.53
C ILE A 78 -2.28 -7.01 -20.40
N ASN A 79 -2.14 -7.84 -19.36
CA ASN A 79 -0.95 -8.65 -19.12
C ASN A 79 -0.63 -9.59 -20.27
N LEU A 80 -1.66 -10.27 -20.82
CA LEU A 80 -1.52 -11.17 -21.97
C LEU A 80 -0.99 -10.43 -23.20
N ILE A 81 -1.56 -9.27 -23.53
CA ILE A 81 -1.16 -8.47 -24.69
C ILE A 81 0.23 -7.88 -24.47
N ALA A 82 0.52 -7.36 -23.26
CA ALA A 82 1.82 -6.80 -22.92
C ALA A 82 2.94 -7.86 -23.11
N LYS A 83 2.73 -9.07 -22.61
CA LYS A 83 3.67 -10.19 -22.80
C LYS A 83 3.81 -10.60 -24.29
N LYS A 84 2.71 -10.73 -25.01
CA LYS A 84 2.72 -11.08 -26.45
C LYS A 84 3.40 -10.04 -27.33
N THR A 85 3.40 -8.78 -26.94
CA THR A 85 3.99 -7.67 -27.68
C THR A 85 5.30 -7.17 -27.08
N ASN A 86 5.86 -7.89 -26.11
CA ASN A 86 7.12 -7.58 -25.43
C ASN A 86 7.20 -6.12 -24.97
N GLN A 87 6.20 -5.68 -24.22
CA GLN A 87 6.12 -4.30 -23.72
C GLN A 87 7.19 -4.07 -22.62
N PRO A 88 8.17 -3.18 -22.82
CA PRO A 88 9.28 -3.02 -21.87
C PRO A 88 8.83 -2.42 -20.53
N TRP A 89 7.77 -1.61 -20.50
CA TRP A 89 7.21 -1.04 -19.28
C TRP A 89 6.72 -2.10 -18.29
N LEU A 90 6.39 -3.32 -18.75
CA LEU A 90 5.90 -4.39 -17.88
C LEU A 90 6.95 -4.80 -16.83
N ASP A 91 8.23 -4.66 -17.15
CA ASP A 91 9.33 -4.94 -16.22
C ASP A 91 9.38 -3.97 -15.04
N ASN A 92 8.84 -2.74 -15.20
CA ASN A 92 8.73 -1.78 -14.11
C ASN A 92 7.76 -2.27 -13.02
N PHE A 93 6.89 -3.22 -13.36
CA PHE A 93 5.85 -3.78 -12.49
C PHE A 93 6.08 -5.27 -12.18
N GLY A 94 7.33 -5.69 -12.14
CA GLY A 94 7.69 -7.07 -11.81
C GLY A 94 7.21 -8.13 -12.81
N GLY A 95 6.77 -7.71 -14.02
CA GLY A 95 6.31 -8.58 -15.11
C GLY A 95 4.80 -8.79 -15.19
N LYS A 96 4.01 -8.09 -14.34
CA LYS A 96 2.55 -8.20 -14.33
C LYS A 96 1.92 -7.00 -13.63
N ILE A 97 0.76 -6.54 -14.10
CA ILE A 97 -0.04 -5.50 -13.42
C ILE A 97 -1.25 -6.10 -12.72
N SER A 98 -1.60 -5.52 -11.58
CA SER A 98 -2.71 -5.94 -10.73
C SER A 98 -4.06 -5.42 -11.23
N SER A 99 -5.13 -6.17 -10.96
CA SER A 99 -6.51 -5.71 -11.13
C SER A 99 -6.85 -4.47 -10.28
N GLU A 100 -6.12 -4.23 -9.21
CA GLU A 100 -6.34 -3.08 -8.33
C GLU A 100 -5.95 -1.73 -8.96
N TRP A 101 -5.20 -1.72 -10.07
CA TRP A 101 -4.61 -0.51 -10.63
C TRP A 101 -5.55 0.27 -11.56
N GLY A 102 -5.18 1.52 -11.86
CA GLY A 102 -6.05 2.46 -12.55
C GLY A 102 -6.45 2.03 -13.97
N ILE A 103 -5.52 1.50 -14.77
CA ILE A 103 -5.81 1.12 -16.17
C ILE A 103 -6.74 -0.09 -16.29
N PRO A 104 -6.55 -1.21 -15.56
CA PRO A 104 -7.51 -2.30 -15.53
C PRO A 104 -8.93 -1.88 -15.15
N LYS A 105 -9.07 -1.01 -14.14
CA LYS A 105 -10.37 -0.46 -13.75
C LYS A 105 -11.00 0.39 -14.85
N LEU A 106 -10.20 1.22 -15.51
CA LEU A 106 -10.68 2.04 -16.65
C LEU A 106 -11.13 1.17 -17.83
N LEU A 107 -10.39 0.10 -18.15
CA LEU A 107 -10.78 -0.86 -19.16
C LEU A 107 -12.07 -1.60 -18.79
N GLN A 108 -12.24 -1.98 -17.54
CA GLN A 108 -13.49 -2.56 -17.05
C GLN A 108 -14.68 -1.60 -17.28
N ILE A 109 -14.54 -0.31 -16.93
CA ILE A 109 -15.59 0.69 -17.18
C ILE A 109 -15.88 0.79 -18.67
N TYR A 110 -14.85 0.80 -19.52
CA TYR A 110 -15.02 0.83 -20.98
C TYR A 110 -15.86 -0.35 -21.49
N GLN A 111 -15.66 -1.55 -20.93
CA GLN A 111 -16.33 -2.77 -21.35
C GLN A 111 -17.74 -2.94 -20.76
N GLU A 112 -17.92 -2.56 -19.49
CA GLU A 112 -19.14 -2.86 -18.73
C GLU A 112 -20.09 -1.66 -18.61
N ASN A 113 -19.58 -0.43 -18.74
CA ASN A 113 -20.39 0.79 -18.59
C ASN A 113 -19.88 1.91 -19.52
N ARG A 114 -20.17 1.75 -20.80
CA ARG A 114 -19.71 2.67 -21.84
C ARG A 114 -20.20 4.10 -21.64
N GLU A 115 -21.39 4.30 -21.07
CA GLU A 115 -21.95 5.61 -20.76
C GLU A 115 -21.06 6.40 -19.80
N ILE A 116 -20.65 5.79 -18.69
CA ILE A 116 -19.73 6.40 -17.72
C ILE A 116 -18.37 6.67 -18.36
N TYR A 117 -17.84 5.71 -19.14
CA TYR A 117 -16.57 5.91 -19.84
C TYR A 117 -16.62 7.10 -20.81
N ASP A 118 -17.65 7.22 -21.62
CA ASP A 118 -17.77 8.31 -22.59
C ASP A 118 -18.05 9.67 -21.93
N ARG A 119 -18.78 9.67 -20.80
CA ARG A 119 -19.14 10.88 -20.06
C ARG A 119 -18.00 11.48 -19.25
N MET A 120 -17.11 10.65 -18.67
CA MET A 120 -15.96 11.17 -17.92
C MET A 120 -14.99 11.91 -18.84
N SER A 121 -14.48 13.03 -18.36
CA SER A 121 -13.38 13.76 -19.00
C SER A 121 -12.03 13.29 -18.49
N VAL A 122 -11.91 13.09 -17.18
CA VAL A 122 -10.67 12.66 -16.52
C VAL A 122 -10.92 11.47 -15.61
N TRP A 123 -10.02 10.48 -15.68
CA TRP A 123 -9.89 9.35 -14.77
C TRP A 123 -8.72 9.62 -13.84
N ILE A 124 -8.99 9.90 -12.56
CA ILE A 124 -8.02 10.48 -11.64
C ILE A 124 -7.94 9.71 -10.32
N GLU A 125 -6.75 9.61 -9.76
CA GLU A 125 -6.54 9.14 -8.39
C GLU A 125 -7.18 10.11 -7.38
N ALA A 126 -7.76 9.58 -6.31
CA ALA A 126 -8.36 10.42 -5.26
C ALA A 126 -7.33 11.32 -4.57
N ALA A 127 -6.06 10.87 -4.48
CA ALA A 127 -4.95 11.68 -3.98
C ALA A 127 -4.76 12.96 -4.79
N ASP A 128 -4.80 12.86 -6.11
CA ASP A 128 -4.65 13.99 -7.03
C ASP A 128 -5.93 14.82 -7.11
N TRP A 129 -7.09 14.17 -7.05
CA TRP A 129 -8.38 14.85 -7.05
C TRP A 129 -8.57 15.78 -5.83
N ILE A 130 -8.16 15.37 -4.65
CA ILE A 130 -8.21 16.23 -3.44
C ILE A 130 -7.31 17.45 -3.64
N VAL A 131 -6.11 17.29 -4.20
CA VAL A 131 -5.23 18.42 -4.52
C VAL A 131 -5.87 19.36 -5.53
N TRP A 132 -6.54 18.81 -6.56
CA TRP A 132 -7.31 19.62 -7.52
C TRP A 132 -8.44 20.41 -6.83
N MET A 133 -9.19 19.78 -5.93
CA MET A 133 -10.24 20.48 -5.18
C MET A 133 -9.68 21.61 -4.30
N LEU A 134 -8.53 21.38 -3.66
CA LEU A 134 -7.87 22.38 -2.82
C LEU A 134 -7.35 23.59 -3.62
N THR A 135 -6.77 23.33 -4.80
CA THR A 135 -6.03 24.33 -5.58
C THR A 135 -6.80 24.91 -6.76
N GLY A 136 -7.85 24.22 -7.23
CA GLY A 136 -8.52 24.53 -8.48
C GLY A 136 -7.73 24.14 -9.73
N ILE A 137 -6.57 23.50 -9.60
CA ILE A 137 -5.66 23.13 -10.69
C ILE A 137 -5.60 21.61 -10.80
N GLU A 138 -5.92 21.06 -11.98
CA GLU A 138 -5.70 19.66 -12.28
C GLU A 138 -4.19 19.38 -12.30
N SER A 139 -3.77 18.42 -11.50
CA SER A 139 -2.39 17.92 -11.51
C SER A 139 -2.35 16.47 -11.05
N HIS A 140 -1.36 15.73 -11.54
CA HIS A 140 -1.13 14.32 -11.22
C HIS A 140 0.27 14.16 -10.66
N SER A 141 0.39 13.51 -9.51
CA SER A 141 1.68 13.28 -8.85
C SER A 141 2.44 12.12 -9.52
N TYR A 142 3.76 12.21 -9.60
CA TYR A 142 4.58 11.05 -9.96
C TYR A 142 4.34 9.87 -9.03
N SER A 143 4.01 10.12 -7.76
CA SER A 143 3.68 9.09 -6.77
C SER A 143 2.48 8.23 -7.17
N THR A 144 1.45 8.84 -7.73
CA THR A 144 0.22 8.15 -8.15
C THR A 144 0.37 7.54 -9.54
N MET A 145 1.10 8.21 -10.43
CA MET A 145 1.15 7.86 -11.85
C MET A 145 2.15 6.74 -12.16
N GLU A 146 3.37 6.79 -11.64
CA GLU A 146 4.40 5.80 -11.98
C GLU A 146 4.14 4.42 -11.38
N PHE A 147 3.59 4.36 -10.16
CA PHE A 147 3.37 3.06 -9.52
C PHE A 147 2.13 2.31 -10.00
N LYS A 148 1.04 3.01 -10.33
CA LYS A 148 -0.27 2.33 -10.46
C LYS A 148 -1.05 2.66 -11.73
N THR A 149 -0.51 3.51 -12.63
CA THR A 149 -1.20 3.89 -13.88
C THR A 149 -0.41 3.64 -15.16
N ILE A 150 0.67 2.88 -15.10
CA ILE A 150 1.51 2.51 -16.26
C ILE A 150 2.04 3.76 -17.00
N TRP A 151 2.33 4.80 -16.26
CA TRP A 151 2.99 6.00 -16.77
C TRP A 151 4.45 5.99 -16.32
N ASP A 152 5.33 6.51 -17.18
CA ASP A 152 6.75 6.66 -16.91
C ASP A 152 7.17 8.06 -17.35
N GLN A 153 7.93 8.76 -16.51
CA GLN A 153 8.30 10.16 -16.77
C GLN A 153 9.15 10.36 -18.05
N GLN A 154 9.82 9.32 -18.53
CA GLN A 154 10.67 9.41 -19.72
C GLN A 154 9.92 8.98 -20.98
N THR A 155 9.09 7.95 -20.88
CA THR A 155 8.43 7.33 -22.05
C THR A 155 6.94 7.62 -22.15
N GLY A 156 6.33 8.16 -21.08
CA GLY A 156 4.90 8.42 -21.00
C GLY A 156 4.07 7.17 -20.84
N PHE A 157 2.86 7.19 -21.39
CA PHE A 157 1.96 6.03 -21.41
C PHE A 157 2.33 5.05 -22.52
N PRO A 158 1.88 3.77 -22.42
CA PRO A 158 1.92 2.85 -23.57
C PRO A 158 1.27 3.45 -24.82
N THR A 159 1.70 2.98 -25.98
CA THR A 159 1.25 3.53 -27.27
C THR A 159 -0.23 3.26 -27.53
N LYS A 160 -0.86 4.09 -28.38
CA LYS A 160 -2.23 3.84 -28.86
C LYS A 160 -2.36 2.47 -29.54
N ASP A 161 -1.34 2.01 -30.27
CA ASP A 161 -1.34 0.68 -30.88
C ASP A 161 -1.40 -0.46 -29.85
N PHE A 162 -0.72 -0.31 -28.70
CA PHE A 162 -0.85 -1.24 -27.60
C PHE A 162 -2.30 -1.29 -27.07
N PHE A 163 -2.89 -0.15 -26.76
CA PHE A 163 -4.26 -0.09 -26.25
C PHE A 163 -5.30 -0.61 -27.26
N ARG A 164 -5.08 -0.40 -28.58
CA ARG A 164 -5.92 -1.01 -29.63
C ARG A 164 -5.86 -2.54 -29.61
N LYS A 165 -4.67 -3.12 -29.37
CA LYS A 165 -4.50 -4.57 -29.26
C LYS A 165 -5.14 -5.13 -27.99
N VAL A 166 -5.19 -4.35 -26.92
CA VAL A 166 -5.90 -4.71 -25.68
C VAL A 166 -7.40 -4.74 -25.96
N GLU A 167 -7.97 -3.66 -26.51
CA GLU A 167 -9.40 -3.55 -26.83
C GLU A 167 -9.60 -2.50 -27.92
N ALA A 168 -10.29 -2.90 -29.00
CA ALA A 168 -10.54 -2.00 -30.13
C ALA A 168 -11.42 -0.82 -29.75
N GLY A 169 -11.02 0.41 -30.11
CA GLY A 169 -11.68 1.67 -29.76
C GLY A 169 -11.29 2.23 -28.39
N PHE A 170 -10.66 1.44 -27.50
CA PHE A 170 -10.19 1.94 -26.21
C PHE A 170 -9.05 2.96 -26.37
N GLU A 171 -8.19 2.75 -27.37
CA GLU A 171 -7.07 3.62 -27.72
C GLU A 171 -7.46 5.05 -28.11
N GLU A 172 -8.70 5.28 -28.51
CA GLU A 172 -9.14 6.58 -29.03
C GLU A 172 -9.06 7.67 -27.95
N LYS A 173 -9.46 7.34 -26.70
CA LYS A 173 -9.62 8.31 -25.62
C LYS A 173 -8.88 7.96 -24.32
N VAL A 174 -8.30 6.77 -24.19
CA VAL A 174 -7.72 6.30 -22.92
C VAL A 174 -6.65 7.26 -22.39
N ILE A 175 -5.70 7.66 -23.24
CA ILE A 175 -4.60 8.55 -22.84
C ILE A 175 -5.12 9.95 -22.47
N ASP A 176 -6.08 10.47 -23.23
CA ASP A 176 -6.65 11.80 -22.98
C ASP A 176 -7.39 11.87 -21.63
N LYS A 177 -7.91 10.73 -21.15
CA LYS A 177 -8.60 10.63 -19.85
C LYS A 177 -7.66 10.51 -18.65
N LEU A 178 -6.37 10.24 -18.86
CA LEU A 178 -5.39 10.04 -17.78
C LEU A 178 -4.69 11.33 -17.34
N GLY A 179 -5.17 12.49 -17.80
CA GLY A 179 -4.63 13.79 -17.43
C GLY A 179 -3.41 14.22 -18.24
N LYS A 180 -2.92 15.43 -17.99
CA LYS A 180 -1.86 16.06 -18.81
C LYS A 180 -0.79 16.79 -18.00
N ASN A 181 -1.07 17.15 -16.75
CA ASN A 181 -0.17 17.96 -15.92
C ASN A 181 0.45 17.07 -14.84
N PHE A 182 1.61 16.48 -15.15
CA PHE A 182 2.33 15.58 -14.24
C PHE A 182 3.41 16.34 -13.48
N LEU A 183 3.38 16.27 -12.15
CA LEU A 183 4.27 17.01 -11.28
C LEU A 183 5.11 16.06 -10.41
N PRO A 184 6.39 16.41 -10.14
CA PRO A 184 7.21 15.66 -9.20
C PRO A 184 6.62 15.64 -7.81
N VAL A 185 6.99 14.63 -7.01
CA VAL A 185 6.68 14.61 -5.58
C VAL A 185 7.28 15.82 -4.86
N ALA A 186 6.61 16.29 -3.83
CA ALA A 186 6.96 17.50 -3.08
C ALA A 186 6.87 18.84 -3.87
N ALA A 187 6.48 18.83 -5.14
CA ALA A 187 6.24 20.06 -5.88
C ALA A 187 5.01 20.80 -5.33
N LYS A 188 5.02 22.13 -5.44
CA LYS A 188 3.85 22.94 -5.19
C LYS A 188 2.84 22.77 -6.34
N ALA A 189 1.70 22.15 -6.06
CA ALA A 189 0.61 21.99 -7.03
C ALA A 189 -0.19 23.27 -7.23
N GLY A 190 -0.25 24.12 -6.20
CA GLY A 190 -0.96 25.40 -6.24
C GLY A 190 -1.06 26.05 -4.86
N GLY A 191 -1.91 27.07 -4.75
CA GLY A 191 -2.32 27.66 -3.51
C GLY A 191 -3.77 27.29 -3.17
N LEU A 192 -4.09 27.24 -1.89
CA LEU A 192 -5.46 26.99 -1.42
C LEU A 192 -6.42 28.05 -1.98
N THR A 193 -7.51 27.61 -2.60
CA THR A 193 -8.53 28.54 -3.15
C THR A 193 -9.33 29.24 -2.05
N ALA A 194 -9.91 30.41 -2.33
CA ALA A 194 -10.78 31.14 -1.40
C ALA A 194 -11.92 30.27 -0.87
N LYS A 195 -12.55 29.47 -1.75
CA LYS A 195 -13.64 28.54 -1.38
C LYS A 195 -13.17 27.49 -0.36
N MET A 196 -12.01 26.90 -0.58
CA MET A 196 -11.46 25.87 0.32
C MET A 196 -10.92 26.50 1.61
N ALA A 197 -10.39 27.73 1.55
CA ALA A 197 -9.98 28.49 2.73
C ALA A 197 -11.17 28.78 3.65
N GLU A 198 -12.30 29.23 3.10
CA GLU A 198 -13.55 29.41 3.86
C GLU A 198 -14.03 28.10 4.49
N MET A 199 -14.02 26.99 3.72
CA MET A 199 -14.49 25.70 4.18
C MET A 199 -13.62 25.08 5.30
N THR A 200 -12.30 25.28 5.24
CA THR A 200 -11.33 24.67 6.17
C THR A 200 -10.90 25.60 7.31
N GLY A 201 -11.16 26.89 7.20
CA GLY A 201 -10.68 27.91 8.15
C GLY A 201 -9.18 28.26 7.96
N LEU A 202 -8.52 27.75 6.92
CA LEU A 202 -7.14 28.08 6.59
C LEU A 202 -7.04 29.39 5.80
N SER A 203 -5.80 29.86 5.54
CA SER A 203 -5.57 31.08 4.75
C SER A 203 -5.62 30.76 3.24
N GLU A 204 -6.31 31.60 2.47
CA GLU A 204 -6.22 31.55 1.01
C GLU A 204 -4.76 31.67 0.54
N GLY A 205 -4.40 30.97 -0.52
CA GLY A 205 -3.05 30.95 -1.07
C GLY A 205 -2.05 30.06 -0.30
N THR A 206 -2.44 29.45 0.82
CA THR A 206 -1.57 28.46 1.51
C THR A 206 -1.07 27.43 0.51
N PRO A 207 0.26 27.23 0.36
CA PRO A 207 0.82 26.27 -0.58
C PRO A 207 0.31 24.84 -0.35
N VAL A 208 -0.06 24.15 -1.43
CA VAL A 208 -0.49 22.74 -1.41
C VAL A 208 0.51 21.93 -2.22
N SER A 209 1.05 20.86 -1.63
CA SER A 209 1.92 19.92 -2.35
C SER A 209 1.13 19.01 -3.30
N THR A 210 1.83 18.35 -4.23
CA THR A 210 1.29 17.21 -4.96
C THR A 210 0.80 16.12 -4.00
N GLY A 211 -0.22 15.37 -4.41
CA GLY A 211 -0.78 14.25 -3.65
C GLY A 211 0.22 13.10 -3.49
N MET A 212 0.12 12.38 -2.38
CA MET A 212 0.95 11.23 -2.08
C MET A 212 0.09 10.00 -1.82
N VAL A 213 0.65 8.81 -2.08
CA VAL A 213 0.09 7.56 -1.56
C VAL A 213 0.42 7.45 -0.07
N ASP A 214 -0.54 7.06 0.75
CA ASP A 214 -0.46 7.02 2.22
C ASP A 214 0.75 6.20 2.73
N ALA A 215 0.94 5.00 2.20
CA ALA A 215 2.08 4.16 2.53
C ALA A 215 3.41 4.85 2.21
N TYR A 216 3.50 5.53 1.07
CA TYR A 216 4.72 6.20 0.61
C TYR A 216 5.01 7.48 1.41
N ALA A 217 3.96 8.22 1.78
CA ALA A 217 4.11 9.38 2.67
C ALA A 217 4.71 8.99 4.03
N SER A 218 4.52 7.76 4.48
CA SER A 218 5.11 7.27 5.74
C SER A 218 6.63 7.16 5.72
N LEU A 219 7.26 7.06 4.54
CA LEU A 219 8.69 6.82 4.40
C LEU A 219 9.55 7.95 5.02
N PRO A 220 9.38 9.23 4.63
CA PRO A 220 10.10 10.33 5.26
C PRO A 220 9.73 10.51 6.73
N ALA A 221 8.49 10.23 7.12
CA ALA A 221 8.03 10.37 8.51
C ALA A 221 8.80 9.51 9.51
N VAL A 222 9.23 8.30 9.11
CA VAL A 222 10.04 7.42 9.94
C VAL A 222 11.55 7.65 9.81
N GLY A 223 11.97 8.57 8.93
CA GLY A 223 13.38 8.96 8.76
C GLY A 223 14.12 8.21 7.65
N ILE A 224 13.41 7.69 6.65
CA ILE A 224 14.03 7.14 5.45
C ILE A 224 14.24 8.27 4.44
N ASP A 225 15.50 8.56 4.17
CA ASP A 225 15.98 9.65 3.33
C ASP A 225 17.06 9.23 2.33
N GLN A 226 17.45 7.96 2.38
CA GLN A 226 18.53 7.41 1.56
C GLN A 226 18.40 5.88 1.42
N PRO A 227 19.08 5.26 0.44
CA PRO A 227 19.16 3.82 0.27
C PRO A 227 19.72 3.08 1.52
N GLY A 228 19.42 1.80 1.60
CA GLY A 228 19.88 0.92 2.68
C GLY A 228 18.91 0.79 3.86
N LYS A 229 17.81 1.53 3.82
CA LYS A 229 16.73 1.45 4.81
C LYS A 229 15.44 0.98 4.13
N MET A 230 14.67 0.14 4.81
CA MET A 230 13.36 -0.35 4.36
C MET A 230 12.28 0.06 5.35
N LEU A 231 11.18 0.61 4.86
CA LEU A 231 9.96 0.78 5.63
C LEU A 231 9.18 -0.54 5.61
N LEU A 232 8.84 -1.05 6.79
CA LEU A 232 7.95 -2.17 6.99
C LEU A 232 6.65 -1.68 7.63
N ILE A 233 5.56 -1.72 6.87
CA ILE A 233 4.23 -1.38 7.38
C ILE A 233 3.49 -2.68 7.68
N VAL A 234 3.19 -2.94 8.96
CA VAL A 234 2.42 -4.11 9.38
C VAL A 234 1.03 -3.66 9.83
N GLY A 235 0.08 -3.82 8.93
CA GLY A 235 -1.33 -3.49 9.13
C GLY A 235 -2.24 -4.67 8.78
N THR A 236 -3.34 -4.40 8.11
CA THR A 236 -4.25 -5.39 7.49
C THR A 236 -3.46 -6.30 6.54
N SER A 237 -2.69 -5.70 5.67
CA SER A 237 -1.66 -6.30 4.80
C SER A 237 -0.27 -5.92 5.31
N VAL A 238 0.78 -6.40 4.64
CA VAL A 238 2.16 -5.97 4.89
C VAL A 238 2.70 -5.29 3.62
N CYS A 239 3.42 -4.17 3.81
CA CYS A 239 4.12 -3.50 2.73
C CYS A 239 5.59 -3.29 3.09
N GLU A 240 6.47 -3.61 2.17
CA GLU A 240 7.91 -3.35 2.22
C GLU A 240 8.25 -2.29 1.18
N ILE A 241 8.68 -1.12 1.63
CA ILE A 241 8.95 0.03 0.76
C ILE A 241 10.36 0.53 1.00
N LEU A 242 11.10 0.75 -0.07
CA LEU A 242 12.47 1.25 0.02
C LEU A 242 12.82 2.14 -1.17
N VAL A 243 13.93 2.87 -1.06
CA VAL A 243 14.47 3.67 -2.15
C VAL A 243 15.88 3.22 -2.51
N GLU A 244 16.22 3.32 -3.80
CA GLU A 244 17.49 2.92 -4.37
C GLU A 244 18.03 3.98 -5.34
N GLN A 245 19.35 3.98 -5.54
CA GLN A 245 19.98 4.87 -6.53
C GLN A 245 19.72 4.37 -7.96
N GLU A 246 19.65 3.07 -8.14
CA GLU A 246 19.51 2.41 -9.44
C GLU A 246 18.12 1.79 -9.60
N GLY A 247 17.48 2.04 -10.75
CA GLY A 247 16.16 1.48 -11.09
C GLY A 247 16.24 0.03 -11.55
N ARG A 248 16.34 -0.91 -10.62
CA ARG A 248 16.42 -2.34 -10.91
C ARG A 248 15.07 -2.93 -11.28
N ASN A 249 15.03 -3.78 -12.28
CA ASN A 249 13.84 -4.60 -12.58
C ASN A 249 13.87 -5.84 -11.69
N ILE A 250 12.92 -5.94 -10.76
CA ILE A 250 12.87 -7.04 -9.78
C ILE A 250 11.59 -7.84 -10.04
N PRO A 251 11.68 -9.03 -10.66
CA PRO A 251 10.52 -9.84 -10.97
C PRO A 251 9.72 -10.22 -9.73
N GLY A 252 8.39 -10.18 -9.87
CA GLY A 252 7.45 -10.56 -8.81
C GLY A 252 7.20 -9.50 -7.73
N LEU A 253 7.85 -8.32 -7.79
CA LEU A 253 7.53 -7.20 -6.90
C LEU A 253 6.44 -6.29 -7.49
N CYS A 254 5.80 -5.47 -6.65
CA CYS A 254 4.68 -4.63 -7.06
C CYS A 254 5.05 -3.52 -8.06
N GLY A 255 6.31 -3.10 -8.10
CA GLY A 255 6.78 -2.11 -9.06
C GLY A 255 7.96 -1.28 -8.58
N LYS A 256 8.46 -0.46 -9.53
CA LYS A 256 9.45 0.59 -9.27
C LYS A 256 8.98 1.91 -9.87
N ALA A 257 9.33 3.01 -9.22
CA ALA A 257 9.02 4.35 -9.71
C ALA A 257 10.21 5.29 -9.49
N LYS A 258 10.60 6.03 -10.53
CA LYS A 258 11.60 7.09 -10.41
C LYS A 258 10.95 8.33 -9.84
N ASP A 259 11.56 8.91 -8.80
CA ASP A 259 11.01 10.11 -8.11
C ASP A 259 9.54 9.92 -7.62
N GLY A 260 9.10 8.66 -7.43
CA GLY A 260 7.73 8.37 -7.01
C GLY A 260 7.48 8.53 -5.51
N ILE A 261 8.54 8.56 -4.69
CA ILE A 261 8.46 8.79 -3.24
C ILE A 261 9.41 9.89 -2.78
N LEU A 262 10.69 9.76 -3.11
CA LEU A 262 11.73 10.75 -2.79
C LEU A 262 12.43 11.20 -4.07
N PRO A 263 12.61 12.51 -4.27
CA PRO A 263 13.33 13.03 -5.43
C PRO A 263 14.75 12.47 -5.53
N GLY A 264 15.18 12.11 -6.73
CA GLY A 264 16.51 11.59 -7.02
C GLY A 264 16.65 10.06 -6.89
N PHE A 265 15.68 9.35 -6.33
CA PHE A 265 15.73 7.92 -6.13
C PHE A 265 14.70 7.14 -6.95
N PHE A 266 14.98 5.87 -7.17
CA PHE A 266 13.97 4.89 -7.54
C PHE A 266 13.37 4.29 -6.26
N ALA A 267 12.06 4.23 -6.20
CA ALA A 267 11.35 3.54 -5.13
C ALA A 267 10.92 2.16 -5.59
N HIS A 268 10.90 1.21 -4.67
CA HIS A 268 10.44 -0.16 -4.87
C HIS A 268 9.43 -0.54 -3.80
N GLU A 269 8.45 -1.35 -4.17
CA GLU A 269 7.41 -1.86 -3.29
C GLU A 269 7.33 -3.39 -3.37
N GLY A 270 7.36 -4.05 -2.21
CA GLY A 270 6.90 -5.40 -1.98
C GLY A 270 5.63 -5.39 -1.13
N ALA A 271 4.79 -6.41 -1.24
CA ALA A 271 3.58 -6.49 -0.46
C ALA A 271 3.13 -7.93 -0.20
N GLN A 272 2.47 -8.13 0.95
CA GLN A 272 1.71 -9.34 1.25
C GLN A 272 0.23 -8.98 1.34
N SER A 273 -0.62 -9.74 0.65
CA SER A 273 -2.07 -9.48 0.56
C SER A 273 -2.80 -9.56 1.90
N ALA A 274 -2.21 -10.23 2.90
CA ALA A 274 -2.74 -10.34 4.25
C ALA A 274 -1.60 -10.33 5.28
N GLY A 275 -1.84 -9.72 6.41
CA GLY A 275 -0.92 -9.67 7.55
C GLY A 275 -1.74 -9.72 8.84
N GLY A 276 -2.10 -8.59 9.40
CA GLY A 276 -2.97 -8.51 10.57
C GLY A 276 -4.34 -9.15 10.36
N ASP A 277 -4.85 -9.20 9.14
CA ASP A 277 -6.11 -9.87 8.82
C ASP A 277 -6.05 -11.38 9.04
N ILE A 278 -4.89 -12.04 8.86
CA ILE A 278 -4.70 -13.46 9.19
C ILE A 278 -4.92 -13.67 10.69
N LEU A 279 -4.32 -12.81 11.50
CA LEU A 279 -4.45 -12.87 12.97
C LEU A 279 -5.87 -12.54 13.42
N ALA A 280 -6.51 -11.53 12.79
CA ALA A 280 -7.89 -11.17 13.07
C ALA A 280 -8.87 -12.26 12.66
N TRP A 281 -8.65 -12.89 11.50
CA TRP A 281 -9.44 -14.04 11.06
C TRP A 281 -9.36 -15.20 12.07
N PHE A 282 -8.15 -15.56 12.50
CA PHE A 282 -7.94 -16.62 13.47
C PHE A 282 -8.67 -16.34 14.79
N VAL A 283 -8.48 -15.15 15.34
CA VAL A 283 -9.11 -14.72 16.60
C VAL A 283 -10.63 -14.71 16.51
N ASN A 284 -11.20 -14.37 15.37
CA ASN A 284 -12.64 -14.26 15.21
C ASN A 284 -13.33 -15.59 14.87
N HIS A 285 -12.64 -16.53 14.23
CA HIS A 285 -13.25 -17.75 13.69
C HIS A 285 -12.71 -19.06 14.27
N CYS A 286 -11.46 -19.07 14.80
CA CYS A 286 -10.79 -20.29 15.19
C CYS A 286 -10.31 -20.33 16.65
N CYS A 287 -10.41 -19.22 17.38
CA CYS A 287 -10.00 -19.14 18.78
C CYS A 287 -10.98 -19.90 19.68
N SER A 288 -10.46 -20.77 20.57
CA SER A 288 -11.31 -21.57 21.44
C SER A 288 -12.03 -20.71 22.51
N GLU A 289 -13.15 -21.21 23.03
CA GLU A 289 -14.01 -20.53 24.02
C GLU A 289 -13.26 -20.19 25.32
N GLU A 290 -12.22 -20.92 25.67
CA GLU A 290 -11.37 -20.66 26.82
C GLU A 290 -10.77 -19.25 26.76
N TYR A 291 -10.20 -18.88 25.61
CA TYR A 291 -9.59 -17.57 25.39
C TYR A 291 -10.63 -16.44 25.32
N VAL A 292 -11.84 -16.76 24.82
CA VAL A 292 -12.97 -15.82 24.83
C VAL A 292 -13.38 -15.49 26.26
N ARG A 293 -13.50 -16.52 27.12
CA ARG A 293 -13.82 -16.35 28.55
C ARG A 293 -12.72 -15.58 29.29
N GLU A 294 -11.45 -15.96 29.12
CA GLU A 294 -10.32 -15.27 29.71
C GLU A 294 -10.26 -13.80 29.31
N SER A 295 -10.49 -13.49 28.04
CA SER A 295 -10.56 -12.11 27.50
C SER A 295 -11.64 -11.29 28.22
N ARG A 296 -12.83 -11.83 28.39
CA ARG A 296 -13.94 -11.18 29.13
C ARG A 296 -13.61 -10.93 30.60
N GLN A 297 -13.05 -11.93 31.26
CA GLN A 297 -12.67 -11.84 32.69
C GLN A 297 -11.58 -10.80 32.94
N ARG A 298 -10.54 -10.80 32.10
CA ARG A 298 -9.40 -9.88 32.22
C ARG A 298 -9.65 -8.50 31.58
N LYS A 299 -10.75 -8.31 30.86
CA LYS A 299 -11.10 -7.09 30.09
C LYS A 299 -9.99 -6.67 29.12
N VAL A 300 -9.34 -7.65 28.49
CA VAL A 300 -8.29 -7.44 27.47
C VAL A 300 -8.70 -8.11 26.15
N SER A 301 -8.06 -7.73 25.06
CA SER A 301 -8.35 -8.36 23.77
C SER A 301 -7.88 -9.82 23.70
N ARG A 302 -8.56 -10.64 22.89
CA ARG A 302 -8.10 -12.02 22.62
C ARG A 302 -6.70 -12.05 21.98
N HIS A 303 -6.37 -11.06 21.15
CA HIS A 303 -5.03 -10.88 20.61
C HIS A 303 -3.98 -10.76 21.71
N GLN A 304 -4.26 -9.95 22.74
CA GLN A 304 -3.33 -9.78 23.84
C GLN A 304 -3.08 -11.10 24.59
N ILE A 305 -4.14 -11.86 24.90
CA ILE A 305 -4.00 -13.15 25.61
C ILE A 305 -3.18 -14.14 24.80
N LEU A 306 -3.48 -14.26 23.49
CA LEU A 306 -2.75 -15.16 22.60
C LEU A 306 -1.29 -14.75 22.46
N THR A 307 -1.02 -13.43 22.34
CA THR A 307 0.35 -12.90 22.31
C THR A 307 1.11 -13.21 23.59
N GLU A 308 0.52 -12.96 24.76
CA GLU A 308 1.14 -13.25 26.06
C GLU A 308 1.46 -14.76 26.27
N LYS A 309 0.64 -15.65 25.71
CA LYS A 309 0.90 -17.10 25.76
C LYS A 309 1.95 -17.50 24.71
N ALA A 310 1.85 -17.00 23.50
CA ALA A 310 2.80 -17.26 22.43
C ALA A 310 4.22 -16.70 22.74
N GLU A 311 4.30 -15.61 23.49
CA GLU A 311 5.58 -15.01 23.91
C GLU A 311 6.40 -15.93 24.85
N LYS A 312 5.73 -16.83 25.58
CA LYS A 312 6.38 -17.80 26.47
C LYS A 312 6.94 -19.02 25.74
N MET A 313 6.61 -19.16 24.47
CA MET A 313 7.07 -20.27 23.64
C MET A 313 8.40 -19.94 22.98
N GLU A 314 9.27 -20.93 22.88
CA GLU A 314 10.48 -20.82 22.06
C GLU A 314 10.15 -20.87 20.54
N PRO A 315 10.98 -20.30 19.66
CA PRO A 315 10.85 -20.49 18.22
C PRO A 315 10.79 -21.99 17.85
N GLY A 316 9.79 -22.37 17.04
CA GLY A 316 9.60 -23.76 16.60
C GLY A 316 8.96 -24.70 17.62
N GLU A 317 8.70 -24.27 18.85
CA GLU A 317 8.07 -25.11 19.90
C GLU A 317 6.67 -25.60 19.51
N SER A 318 5.91 -24.80 18.74
CA SER A 318 4.60 -25.20 18.25
C SER A 318 4.62 -26.44 17.37
N GLY A 319 5.76 -26.75 16.72
CA GLY A 319 5.86 -27.81 15.71
C GLY A 319 5.02 -27.55 14.47
N LEU A 320 4.53 -26.31 14.29
CA LEU A 320 3.68 -25.91 13.18
C LEU A 320 4.47 -25.08 12.16
N ILE A 321 4.03 -25.17 10.89
CA ILE A 321 4.44 -24.25 9.85
C ILE A 321 3.21 -23.83 9.05
N ALA A 322 3.15 -22.55 8.65
CA ALA A 322 2.03 -22.03 7.89
C ALA A 322 2.50 -21.24 6.66
N LEU A 323 1.68 -21.21 5.60
CA LEU A 323 1.80 -20.28 4.50
C LEU A 323 0.84 -19.10 4.74
N ASP A 324 1.32 -17.87 4.54
CA ASP A 324 0.58 -16.63 4.84
C ASP A 324 -0.45 -16.21 3.78
N TRP A 325 -0.86 -17.11 2.88
CA TRP A 325 -1.65 -16.81 1.69
C TRP A 325 -3.17 -16.81 1.91
N TRP A 326 -3.66 -16.29 3.05
CA TRP A 326 -5.10 -16.23 3.34
C TRP A 326 -5.89 -15.38 2.34
N ASN A 327 -5.20 -14.48 1.62
CA ASN A 327 -5.77 -13.66 0.55
C ASN A 327 -4.91 -13.72 -0.73
N GLY A 328 -4.45 -14.92 -1.10
CA GLY A 328 -3.50 -15.09 -2.20
C GLY A 328 -2.08 -14.66 -1.87
N ASN A 329 -1.20 -14.71 -2.86
CA ASN A 329 0.17 -14.21 -2.77
C ASN A 329 0.35 -13.04 -3.76
N ASN A 330 0.60 -11.83 -3.28
CA ASN A 330 0.83 -10.65 -4.11
C ASN A 330 2.29 -10.62 -4.63
N CYS A 331 3.26 -10.69 -3.71
CA CYS A 331 4.69 -10.79 -4.03
C CYS A 331 5.24 -12.10 -3.42
N ILE A 332 6.01 -12.87 -4.14
CA ILE A 332 6.60 -12.70 -5.47
C ILE A 332 5.86 -13.50 -6.54
N LEU A 333 4.83 -14.27 -6.18
CA LEU A 333 4.15 -15.20 -7.10
C LEU A 333 3.04 -14.49 -7.91
N ASP A 334 2.48 -13.40 -7.37
CA ASP A 334 1.35 -12.65 -7.94
C ASP A 334 0.22 -13.58 -8.37
N ASP A 335 -0.25 -14.40 -7.42
CA ASP A 335 -1.27 -15.42 -7.65
C ASP A 335 -2.34 -15.41 -6.56
N MET A 336 -3.54 -14.96 -6.92
CA MET A 336 -4.69 -14.85 -6.03
C MET A 336 -5.47 -16.16 -5.88
N TYR A 337 -5.11 -17.22 -6.60
CA TYR A 337 -5.70 -18.56 -6.43
C TYR A 337 -5.02 -19.39 -5.34
N LEU A 338 -3.86 -18.95 -4.86
CA LEU A 338 -3.18 -19.55 -3.73
C LEU A 338 -3.94 -19.28 -2.44
N SER A 339 -3.82 -20.19 -1.47
CA SER A 339 -4.52 -20.11 -0.20
C SER A 339 -3.66 -20.48 0.99
N GLY A 340 -4.02 -19.99 2.18
CA GLY A 340 -3.34 -20.32 3.44
C GLY A 340 -3.35 -21.82 3.73
N CYS A 341 -2.30 -22.26 4.43
CA CYS A 341 -2.11 -23.67 4.85
C CYS A 341 -1.42 -23.68 6.20
N ILE A 342 -1.74 -24.67 7.05
CA ILE A 342 -1.06 -24.95 8.31
C ILE A 342 -0.75 -26.46 8.34
N LEU A 343 0.51 -26.80 8.56
CA LEU A 343 0.97 -28.17 8.72
C LEU A 343 1.49 -28.42 10.16
N GLY A 344 1.46 -29.68 10.59
CA GLY A 344 1.98 -30.13 11.89
C GLY A 344 0.94 -30.20 12.99
N MET A 345 -0.35 -29.91 12.74
CA MET A 345 -1.41 -29.94 13.74
C MET A 345 -1.60 -31.34 14.32
N THR A 346 -1.74 -31.44 15.65
CA THR A 346 -2.01 -32.64 16.40
C THR A 346 -3.16 -32.40 17.37
N LEU A 347 -3.60 -33.45 18.10
CA LEU A 347 -4.63 -33.31 19.14
C LEU A 347 -4.19 -32.46 20.35
N SER A 348 -2.89 -32.23 20.52
CA SER A 348 -2.34 -31.35 21.56
C SER A 348 -2.16 -29.91 21.13
N THR A 349 -2.36 -29.58 19.85
CA THR A 349 -2.23 -28.23 19.32
C THR A 349 -3.22 -27.26 19.96
N ARG A 350 -2.75 -26.15 20.47
CA ARG A 350 -3.52 -25.10 21.14
C ARG A 350 -3.66 -23.86 20.27
N SER A 351 -4.54 -22.94 20.66
CA SER A 351 -4.76 -21.69 19.92
C SER A 351 -3.52 -20.79 19.87
N GLU A 352 -2.71 -20.74 20.92
CA GLU A 352 -1.44 -19.98 20.92
C GLU A 352 -0.39 -20.56 19.99
N ASP A 353 -0.35 -21.89 19.82
CA ASP A 353 0.57 -22.55 18.87
C ASP A 353 0.27 -22.11 17.45
N ILE A 354 -1.01 -22.11 17.08
CA ILE A 354 -1.47 -21.67 15.75
C ILE A 354 -1.23 -20.16 15.59
N TYR A 355 -1.56 -19.36 16.60
CA TYR A 355 -1.39 -17.91 16.56
C TYR A 355 0.08 -17.52 16.36
N ARG A 356 1.02 -18.21 17.02
CA ARG A 356 2.46 -18.03 16.84
C ARG A 356 2.90 -18.43 15.44
N ALA A 357 2.49 -19.60 14.95
CA ALA A 357 2.83 -20.06 13.61
C ALA A 357 2.31 -19.10 12.51
N LEU A 358 1.15 -18.47 12.73
CA LEU A 358 0.63 -17.45 11.83
C LEU A 358 1.47 -16.16 11.86
N MET A 359 1.95 -15.70 13.03
CA MET A 359 2.88 -14.57 13.11
C MET A 359 4.20 -14.88 12.41
N GLU A 360 4.74 -16.09 12.62
CA GLU A 360 5.97 -16.56 11.98
C GLU A 360 5.81 -16.64 10.45
N SER A 361 4.66 -17.13 9.96
CA SER A 361 4.39 -17.22 8.52
C SER A 361 4.38 -15.86 7.84
N ILE A 362 3.78 -14.85 8.48
CA ILE A 362 3.77 -13.46 7.97
C ILE A 362 5.21 -12.93 7.88
N ALA A 363 6.06 -13.18 8.87
CA ALA A 363 7.45 -12.77 8.84
C ALA A 363 8.26 -13.55 7.77
N PHE A 364 7.96 -14.84 7.53
CA PHE A 364 8.58 -15.62 6.46
C PHE A 364 8.20 -15.10 5.08
N GLY A 365 6.94 -14.71 4.86
CA GLY A 365 6.51 -14.07 3.61
C GLY A 365 7.27 -12.76 3.35
N THR A 366 7.42 -11.89 4.37
CA THR A 366 8.30 -10.71 4.28
C THR A 366 9.74 -11.08 3.94
N ARG A 367 10.29 -12.15 4.55
CA ARG A 367 11.65 -12.61 4.22
C ARG A 367 11.80 -13.04 2.76
N VAL A 368 10.79 -13.66 2.16
CA VAL A 368 10.79 -13.98 0.72
C VAL A 368 10.95 -12.71 -0.12
N ASN A 369 10.20 -11.65 0.21
CA ASN A 369 10.29 -10.37 -0.50
C ASN A 369 11.66 -9.70 -0.28
N VAL A 370 12.18 -9.70 0.94
CA VAL A 370 13.51 -9.16 1.29
C VAL A 370 14.62 -9.92 0.53
N GLU A 371 14.56 -11.24 0.49
CA GLU A 371 15.52 -12.06 -0.27
C GLU A 371 15.45 -11.76 -1.78
N GLN A 372 14.25 -11.48 -2.30
CA GLN A 372 14.11 -11.08 -3.71
C GLN A 372 14.78 -9.72 -3.97
N PHE A 373 14.60 -8.73 -3.10
CA PHE A 373 15.31 -7.45 -3.17
C PHE A 373 16.85 -7.68 -3.18
N VAL A 374 17.35 -8.42 -2.20
CA VAL A 374 18.79 -8.68 -2.02
C VAL A 374 19.39 -9.45 -3.21
N LYS A 375 18.66 -10.45 -3.74
CA LYS A 375 19.05 -11.21 -4.93
C LYS A 375 19.30 -10.34 -6.15
N TYR A 376 18.55 -9.24 -6.27
CA TYR A 376 18.70 -8.27 -7.36
C TYR A 376 19.60 -7.09 -6.99
N GLY A 377 20.37 -7.20 -5.90
CA GLY A 377 21.45 -6.29 -5.52
C GLY A 377 21.01 -5.08 -4.68
N VAL A 378 19.77 -5.08 -4.17
CA VAL A 378 19.30 -4.06 -3.22
C VAL A 378 19.90 -4.33 -1.84
N ARG A 379 20.41 -3.29 -1.19
CA ARG A 379 20.96 -3.40 0.18
C ARG A 379 19.92 -2.97 1.19
N ILE A 380 19.72 -3.80 2.21
CA ILE A 380 18.82 -3.51 3.33
C ILE A 380 19.61 -3.72 4.62
N ASN A 381 20.00 -2.63 5.29
CA ASN A 381 20.82 -2.66 6.50
C ASN A 381 19.97 -2.41 7.76
N GLU A 382 18.83 -1.73 7.61
CA GLU A 382 17.94 -1.36 8.69
C GLU A 382 16.49 -1.44 8.22
N VAL A 383 15.61 -1.88 9.10
CA VAL A 383 14.16 -1.88 8.88
C VAL A 383 13.50 -0.94 9.86
N LEU A 384 12.77 0.05 9.35
CA LEU A 384 11.95 0.94 10.16
C LEU A 384 10.50 0.50 10.07
N ALA A 385 9.95 0.07 11.20
CA ALA A 385 8.59 -0.46 11.28
C ALA A 385 7.58 0.62 11.69
N SER A 386 6.44 0.63 11.00
CA SER A 386 5.30 1.51 11.27
C SER A 386 3.99 0.72 11.18
N GLY A 387 2.93 1.29 11.74
CA GLY A 387 1.60 0.65 11.76
C GLY A 387 1.16 0.22 13.15
N GLY A 388 -0.13 -0.07 13.27
CA GLY A 388 -0.76 -0.35 14.56
C GLY A 388 -0.26 -1.62 15.24
N ILE A 389 0.11 -2.64 14.47
CA ILE A 389 0.62 -3.92 14.99
C ILE A 389 2.03 -3.74 15.55
N CYS A 390 2.88 -2.95 14.89
CA CYS A 390 4.26 -2.72 15.33
C CYS A 390 4.35 -2.16 16.76
N LYS A 391 3.39 -1.34 17.16
CA LYS A 391 3.30 -0.78 18.52
C LYS A 391 2.64 -1.70 19.53
N LYS A 392 1.65 -2.48 19.08
CA LYS A 392 0.80 -3.28 19.98
C LYS A 392 1.30 -4.70 20.21
N ASN A 393 2.21 -5.20 19.35
CA ASN A 393 2.69 -6.58 19.41
C ASN A 393 4.23 -6.65 19.40
N PRO A 394 4.87 -6.52 20.58
CA PRO A 394 6.34 -6.65 20.72
C PRO A 394 6.89 -7.99 20.24
N LEU A 395 6.14 -9.08 20.45
CA LEU A 395 6.53 -10.42 20.00
C LEU A 395 6.65 -10.47 18.47
N MET A 396 5.70 -9.91 17.75
CA MET A 396 5.74 -9.86 16.29
C MET A 396 6.97 -9.10 15.78
N MET A 397 7.37 -8.01 16.44
CA MET A 397 8.56 -7.24 16.07
C MET A 397 9.85 -8.03 16.37
N GLN A 398 9.90 -8.79 17.46
CA GLN A 398 11.03 -9.68 17.74
C GLN A 398 11.12 -10.81 16.72
N ILE A 399 9.97 -11.43 16.36
CA ILE A 399 9.92 -12.46 15.32
C ILE A 399 10.44 -11.90 13.99
N TYR A 400 10.05 -10.70 13.59
CA TYR A 400 10.59 -10.06 12.39
C TYR A 400 12.11 -9.84 12.46
N ALA A 401 12.62 -9.35 13.59
CA ALA A 401 14.06 -9.14 13.76
C ALA A 401 14.83 -10.47 13.62
N ASP A 402 14.33 -11.52 14.25
CA ASP A 402 14.96 -12.85 14.27
C ASP A 402 14.86 -13.54 12.89
N VAL A 403 13.70 -13.47 12.22
CA VAL A 403 13.46 -14.06 10.90
C VAL A 403 14.27 -13.38 9.81
N LEU A 404 14.30 -12.05 9.82
CA LEU A 404 15.04 -11.27 8.82
C LEU A 404 16.54 -11.19 9.12
N ASN A 405 16.96 -11.45 10.35
CA ASN A 405 18.30 -11.23 10.89
C ASN A 405 18.78 -9.78 10.65
N ILE A 406 17.86 -8.83 10.83
CA ILE A 406 18.08 -7.39 10.66
C ILE A 406 17.44 -6.67 11.84
N PRO A 407 18.07 -5.63 12.44
CA PRO A 407 17.43 -4.84 13.50
C PRO A 407 16.14 -4.17 13.00
N ILE A 408 15.09 -4.21 13.82
CA ILE A 408 13.79 -3.58 13.55
C ILE A 408 13.62 -2.38 14.46
N SER A 409 13.63 -1.19 13.88
CA SER A 409 13.44 0.08 14.59
C SER A 409 11.98 0.50 14.51
N VAL A 410 11.25 0.50 15.63
CA VAL A 410 9.85 0.94 15.69
C VAL A 410 9.78 2.44 15.92
N SER A 411 9.11 3.15 15.01
CA SER A 411 8.92 4.60 15.11
C SER A 411 7.85 4.97 16.13
N LYS A 412 8.08 6.08 16.86
CA LYS A 412 7.10 6.65 17.79
C LYS A 412 5.88 7.27 17.09
N VAL A 413 5.95 7.52 15.79
CA VAL A 413 4.84 8.11 15.04
C VAL A 413 3.61 7.21 15.08
N SER A 414 2.44 7.80 15.38
CA SER A 414 1.15 7.09 15.35
C SER A 414 0.44 7.24 13.99
N GLN A 415 0.70 8.34 13.31
CA GLN A 415 0.12 8.72 12.02
C GLN A 415 1.27 9.05 11.05
N GLY A 416 1.95 8.01 10.58
CA GLY A 416 3.08 8.14 9.64
C GLY A 416 2.70 8.89 8.36
N PRO A 417 1.61 8.49 7.67
CA PRO A 417 1.14 9.17 6.48
C PRO A 417 0.93 10.68 6.69
N ALA A 418 0.19 11.06 7.73
CA ALA A 418 -0.10 12.46 8.03
C ALA A 418 1.16 13.30 8.33
N LEU A 419 2.14 12.73 9.06
CA LEU A 419 3.40 13.41 9.32
C LEU A 419 4.22 13.59 8.03
N GLY A 420 4.30 12.54 7.21
CA GLY A 420 4.98 12.62 5.92
C GLY A 420 4.33 13.61 4.96
N SER A 421 3.00 13.60 4.90
CA SER A 421 2.23 14.58 4.11
C SER A 421 2.50 16.01 4.59
N ALA A 422 2.56 16.24 5.91
CA ALA A 422 2.94 17.54 6.45
C ALA A 422 4.37 17.94 6.02
N MET A 423 5.32 17.00 5.97
CA MET A 423 6.68 17.27 5.45
C MET A 423 6.64 17.72 3.98
N PHE A 424 5.86 17.03 3.11
CA PHE A 424 5.67 17.45 1.71
C PHE A 424 5.02 18.84 1.63
N GLY A 425 4.06 19.14 2.49
CA GLY A 425 3.43 20.44 2.59
C GLY A 425 4.45 21.56 2.94
N THR A 426 5.40 21.28 3.84
CA THR A 426 6.47 22.25 4.17
C THR A 426 7.42 22.51 3.00
N VAL A 427 7.68 21.48 2.17
CA VAL A 427 8.50 21.63 0.96
C VAL A 427 7.77 22.47 -0.10
N ALA A 428 6.46 22.27 -0.26
CA ALA A 428 5.65 23.10 -1.16
C ALA A 428 5.62 24.57 -0.75
N ALA A 429 5.75 24.89 0.55
CA ALA A 429 5.90 26.25 1.07
C ALA A 429 7.25 26.85 0.77
N GLY A 430 8.31 26.04 0.73
CA GLY A 430 9.68 26.48 0.59
C GLY A 430 10.19 27.26 1.82
N LYS A 431 11.48 27.53 1.87
CA LYS A 431 12.12 28.23 3.00
C LYS A 431 11.60 29.64 3.19
N ASP A 432 11.35 30.37 2.10
CA ASP A 432 10.82 31.73 2.16
C ASP A 432 9.38 31.80 2.71
N GLY A 433 8.62 30.71 2.55
CA GLY A 433 7.28 30.53 3.14
C GLY A 433 7.29 29.94 4.55
N GLY A 434 8.46 29.79 5.19
CA GLY A 434 8.59 29.20 6.53
C GLY A 434 8.68 27.66 6.55
N GLY A 435 8.82 27.02 5.40
CA GLY A 435 9.01 25.59 5.26
C GLY A 435 10.47 25.19 4.99
N TYR A 436 10.67 24.16 4.16
CA TYR A 436 11.99 23.63 3.78
C TYR A 436 12.15 23.62 2.26
N ASN A 437 13.40 23.69 1.78
CA ASN A 437 13.67 23.63 0.34
C ASN A 437 13.62 22.20 -0.22
N THR A 438 13.84 21.21 0.62
CA THR A 438 13.86 19.81 0.21
C THR A 438 13.19 18.91 1.24
N ILE A 439 12.68 17.76 0.79
CA ILE A 439 12.12 16.74 1.68
C ILE A 439 13.20 16.18 2.65
N PHE A 440 14.46 16.19 2.25
CA PHE A 440 15.57 15.75 3.08
C PHE A 440 15.80 16.69 4.28
N GLU A 441 15.70 18.00 4.08
CA GLU A 441 15.70 18.97 5.18
C GLU A 441 14.51 18.77 6.11
N ALA A 442 13.31 18.51 5.56
CA ALA A 442 12.12 18.22 6.35
C ALA A 442 12.31 16.94 7.18
N VAL A 443 12.88 15.87 6.61
CA VAL A 443 13.18 14.63 7.35
C VAL A 443 14.13 14.88 8.53
N ILE A 444 15.21 15.62 8.32
CA ILE A 444 16.17 15.93 9.40
C ILE A 444 15.48 16.60 10.59
N ASN A 445 14.54 17.52 10.32
CA ASN A 445 13.94 18.38 11.34
C ASN A 445 12.60 17.83 11.90
N MET A 446 11.86 16.99 11.16
CA MET A 446 10.50 16.61 11.49
C MET A 446 10.29 15.11 11.71
N LYS A 447 11.25 14.23 11.32
CA LYS A 447 11.09 12.80 11.47
C LYS A 447 10.75 12.40 12.90
N ALA A 448 9.91 11.41 13.06
CA ALA A 448 9.58 10.88 14.36
C ALA A 448 10.79 10.15 15.00
N PRO A 449 10.99 10.26 16.31
CA PRO A 449 12.02 9.51 17.01
C PRO A 449 11.73 8.01 17.00
N ILE A 450 12.76 7.20 17.14
CA ILE A 450 12.62 5.76 17.37
C ILE A 450 12.13 5.54 18.81
N GLU A 451 11.11 4.69 18.96
CA GLU A 451 10.55 4.31 20.25
C GLU A 451 11.30 3.11 20.85
N LYS A 452 11.55 2.10 20.01
CA LYS A 452 12.22 0.86 20.41
C LYS A 452 12.95 0.21 19.25
N VAL A 453 14.06 -0.46 19.54
CA VAL A 453 14.78 -1.29 18.56
C VAL A 453 14.76 -2.74 19.05
N TYR A 454 14.42 -3.65 18.15
CA TYR A 454 14.49 -5.09 18.37
C TYR A 454 15.70 -5.63 17.60
N TYR A 455 16.62 -6.23 18.33
CA TYR A 455 17.81 -6.84 17.74
C TYR A 455 17.60 -8.33 17.54
N PRO A 456 18.13 -8.92 16.45
CA PRO A 456 18.11 -10.36 16.24
C PRO A 456 18.77 -11.11 17.40
N ILE A 457 18.12 -12.18 17.88
CA ILE A 457 18.65 -13.08 18.90
C ILE A 457 19.34 -14.24 18.16
N PRO A 458 20.68 -14.41 18.25
CA PRO A 458 21.40 -15.37 17.39
C PRO A 458 20.88 -16.82 17.47
N GLN A 459 20.43 -17.25 18.66
CA GLN A 459 19.86 -18.58 18.85
C GLN A 459 18.51 -18.72 18.12
N HIS A 460 17.65 -17.70 18.18
CA HIS A 460 16.38 -17.68 17.47
C HIS A 460 16.58 -17.64 15.95
N VAL A 461 17.53 -16.85 15.47
CA VAL A 461 17.88 -16.77 14.05
C VAL A 461 18.23 -18.14 13.46
N GLN A 462 19.00 -18.95 14.20
CA GLN A 462 19.37 -20.30 13.77
C GLN A 462 18.13 -21.20 13.62
N ILE A 463 17.22 -21.16 14.58
CA ILE A 463 15.98 -21.94 14.56
C ILE A 463 15.08 -21.47 13.43
N TYR A 464 14.89 -20.13 13.28
CA TYR A 464 14.07 -19.58 12.21
C TYR A 464 14.65 -19.83 10.83
N ASN A 465 15.97 -19.94 10.65
CA ASN A 465 16.54 -20.36 9.38
C ASN A 465 16.11 -21.78 9.02
N CYS A 466 16.11 -22.72 9.96
CA CYS A 466 15.64 -24.09 9.71
C CYS A 466 14.13 -24.13 9.36
N LEU A 467 13.31 -23.38 10.11
CA LEU A 467 11.87 -23.29 9.84
C LEU A 467 11.57 -22.61 8.50
N TYR A 468 12.35 -21.60 8.15
CA TYR A 468 12.23 -20.91 6.86
C TYR A 468 12.57 -21.82 5.67
N GLU A 469 13.54 -22.71 5.81
CA GLU A 469 13.82 -23.73 4.78
C GLU A 469 12.59 -24.63 4.54
N GLU A 470 11.88 -25.04 5.59
CA GLU A 470 10.64 -25.81 5.45
C GLU A 470 9.50 -24.96 4.85
N TYR A 471 9.39 -23.70 5.28
CA TYR A 471 8.45 -22.75 4.66
C TYR A 471 8.72 -22.60 3.17
N ARG A 472 9.99 -22.44 2.74
CA ARG A 472 10.38 -22.31 1.34
C ARG A 472 10.04 -23.55 0.52
N LYS A 473 10.21 -24.75 1.05
CA LYS A 473 9.79 -25.99 0.38
C LYS A 473 8.29 -25.99 0.09
N LEU A 474 7.45 -25.57 1.06
CA LEU A 474 6.00 -25.48 0.88
C LEU A 474 5.62 -24.36 -0.09
N HIS A 475 6.25 -23.19 0.06
CA HIS A 475 6.09 -22.07 -0.85
C HIS A 475 6.35 -22.49 -2.31
N ASP A 476 7.47 -23.12 -2.57
CA ASP A 476 7.82 -23.54 -3.93
C ASP A 476 6.94 -24.70 -4.41
N TYR A 477 6.58 -25.65 -3.53
CA TYR A 477 5.75 -26.80 -3.87
C TYR A 477 4.34 -26.39 -4.34
N PHE A 478 3.71 -25.46 -3.67
CA PHE A 478 2.37 -24.97 -4.05
C PHE A 478 2.44 -23.79 -5.02
N GLY A 479 3.36 -22.85 -4.81
CA GLY A 479 3.41 -21.59 -5.54
C GLY A 479 4.05 -21.67 -6.91
N LEU A 480 5.05 -22.57 -7.12
CA LEU A 480 5.71 -22.75 -8.43
C LEU A 480 5.07 -23.85 -9.28
N GLY A 481 3.90 -24.33 -8.92
CA GLY A 481 3.10 -25.23 -9.75
C GLY A 481 3.42 -26.72 -9.66
N SER A 482 4.29 -27.15 -8.73
CA SER A 482 4.54 -28.58 -8.48
C SER A 482 3.30 -29.32 -7.97
N ASN A 483 2.41 -28.61 -7.27
CA ASN A 483 1.11 -29.13 -6.83
C ASN A 483 0.01 -28.08 -7.07
N ARG A 484 -1.05 -28.47 -7.76
CA ARG A 484 -2.18 -27.61 -8.12
C ARG A 484 -3.42 -27.78 -7.26
N VAL A 485 -3.31 -28.37 -6.07
CA VAL A 485 -4.46 -28.63 -5.20
C VAL A 485 -5.22 -27.35 -4.86
N MET A 486 -4.54 -26.24 -4.59
CA MET A 486 -5.18 -24.95 -4.25
C MET A 486 -6.06 -24.44 -5.40
N TYR A 487 -5.58 -24.52 -6.64
CA TYR A 487 -6.35 -24.17 -7.84
C TYR A 487 -7.57 -25.09 -8.02
N HIS A 488 -7.39 -26.40 -7.86
CA HIS A 488 -8.51 -27.34 -7.98
C HIS A 488 -9.59 -27.07 -6.93
N LEU A 489 -9.21 -26.77 -5.69
CA LEU A 489 -10.16 -26.42 -4.63
C LEU A 489 -10.89 -25.10 -4.95
N HIS A 490 -10.18 -24.10 -5.48
CA HIS A 490 -10.79 -22.86 -5.93
C HIS A 490 -11.81 -23.12 -7.05
N ASP A 491 -11.44 -23.86 -8.08
CA ASP A 491 -12.33 -24.19 -9.22
C ASP A 491 -13.57 -24.97 -8.77
N MET A 492 -13.42 -25.91 -7.83
CA MET A 492 -14.55 -26.65 -7.24
C MET A 492 -15.50 -25.69 -6.51
N LYS A 493 -14.97 -24.78 -5.69
CA LYS A 493 -15.74 -23.77 -4.95
C LYS A 493 -16.57 -22.90 -5.90
N GLU A 494 -15.95 -22.40 -6.98
CA GLU A 494 -16.62 -21.56 -7.98
C GLU A 494 -17.70 -22.30 -8.75
N LYS A 495 -17.49 -23.60 -9.07
CA LYS A 495 -18.51 -24.44 -9.73
C LYS A 495 -19.75 -24.67 -8.86
N VAL A 496 -19.58 -24.78 -7.55
CA VAL A 496 -20.72 -25.02 -6.61
C VAL A 496 -21.49 -23.72 -6.29
N ARG A 497 -20.84 -22.56 -6.40
CA ARG A 497 -21.47 -21.24 -6.15
C ARG A 497 -22.28 -20.69 -7.32
N ARG A 498 -22.07 -21.23 -8.51
CA ARG A 498 -22.85 -20.96 -9.73
C ARG A 498 -24.08 -21.85 -9.81
#